data_cbf6085a692e978540745789730d9bcc
#
_entry.id   cbf6085a692e978540745789730d9bcc
#
_cell.length_a   1.000
_cell.length_b   1.000
_cell.length_c   1.000
_cell.angle_alpha   90.00
_cell.angle_beta   90.00
_cell.angle_gamma   90.00
#
_symmetry.space_group_name_H-M   'P 1'
#
loop_
_entity.id
_entity.type
_entity.pdbx_description
1 polymer ?
#
loop_
_entity_poly.entity_id
_entity_poly.type
_entity_poly.pdbx_seq_one_letter_code
_entity_poly.pdbx_strand_id
1 'polypeptide(L)'
;MSTTPPNPYSFNTRNPNRANPFPQIQTAPPVSENKNITTFPFKTPLPKHYNPALNTPYFTDITKRILTDFYPKKCPTPECNSRILDKEISTRPDLIRCPQCRYLTSRLSYTPLHHFKLPIWMFGFVLYESIIQYPKVVTATELSKKLRIGYNAASLLKRRFQLFASDQLPKYKTLTFNALEDKFRDFLLPPNENKDITSKMRNKPYVCVDTAVLYSAGERASQGRKRYSHRGQTSSIYLSEKLGGKQIGTLVQTIAVKHGPVFFTSVPNQKAETLEPLIKEHLPTSTPLFTDQGYPWLWGVYRNHRSVNHSARSKDNRFRFARNRWSKNGVHNQVAEGNHRVLKTAFASYGYIRPEYSQLYLNEFSFIKNANVFGLDILVGEGGGSCLSRDAFSSNARATARGAVRIGGKGSLFEKYPHLLAENIML
;
A
#
# COMPACT_ATOMS: atom_id res chain seq x y z
N MET A 1 9.06 -63.45 25.72
CA MET A 1 8.76 -63.40 24.28
C MET A 1 8.03 -62.06 24.04
N SER A 2 8.74 -61.05 23.58
CA SER A 2 8.22 -59.73 23.29
C SER A 2 8.01 -59.58 21.77
N THR A 3 6.78 -59.40 21.34
CA THR A 3 6.43 -59.15 19.95
C THR A 3 6.19 -57.65 19.74
N THR A 4 7.13 -57.01 19.04
CA THR A 4 6.99 -55.65 18.52
C THR A 4 6.06 -55.62 17.31
N PRO A 5 5.13 -54.67 17.18
CA PRO A 5 4.29 -54.54 16.00
C PRO A 5 5.06 -53.87 14.83
N PRO A 6 4.71 -54.17 13.58
CA PRO A 6 5.42 -53.69 12.39
C PRO A 6 5.18 -52.22 12.11
N ASN A 7 6.23 -51.56 11.63
CA ASN A 7 6.28 -50.16 11.24
C ASN A 7 5.50 -49.92 9.92
N PRO A 8 4.52 -49.00 9.84
CA PRO A 8 3.67 -48.80 8.64
C PRO A 8 4.27 -47.93 7.55
N TYR A 9 5.53 -47.52 7.61
CA TYR A 9 6.17 -46.70 6.57
C TYR A 9 7.25 -47.45 5.81
N SER A 10 6.85 -48.39 4.92
CA SER A 10 7.73 -48.90 3.87
C SER A 10 7.53 -48.07 2.61
N PHE A 11 8.56 -47.30 2.21
CA PHE A 11 8.61 -46.60 0.94
C PHE A 11 8.63 -47.58 -0.23
N ASN A 12 7.58 -47.62 -1.02
CA ASN A 12 7.54 -48.35 -2.27
C ASN A 12 8.46 -47.73 -3.31
N THR A 13 9.40 -48.50 -3.79
CA THR A 13 10.32 -48.19 -4.90
C THR A 13 9.50 -47.85 -6.17
N ARG A 14 9.87 -46.76 -6.81
CA ARG A 14 9.25 -46.25 -8.06
C ARG A 14 9.35 -47.29 -9.19
N ASN A 15 8.22 -47.60 -9.79
CA ASN A 15 8.12 -48.33 -11.03
C ASN A 15 8.50 -47.40 -12.21
N PRO A 16 9.54 -47.69 -13.02
CA PRO A 16 10.05 -46.82 -14.06
C PRO A 16 9.17 -46.71 -15.33
N ASN A 17 8.05 -47.45 -15.41
CA ASN A 17 7.25 -47.56 -16.63
C ASN A 17 5.87 -46.89 -16.55
N ARG A 18 5.65 -45.92 -15.67
CA ARG A 18 4.43 -45.09 -15.73
C ARG A 18 4.62 -43.93 -16.69
N ALA A 19 3.97 -44.00 -17.85
CA ALA A 19 3.80 -42.88 -18.75
C ALA A 19 3.18 -41.67 -18.02
N ASN A 20 3.79 -40.51 -18.21
CA ASN A 20 3.41 -39.25 -17.56
C ASN A 20 2.03 -38.79 -18.06
N PRO A 21 0.98 -38.74 -17.23
CA PRO A 21 -0.37 -38.40 -17.68
C PRO A 21 -0.63 -36.88 -17.79
N PHE A 22 0.41 -36.04 -17.71
CA PHE A 22 0.22 -34.61 -17.88
C PHE A 22 0.25 -34.26 -19.37
N PRO A 23 -0.80 -33.63 -19.92
CA PRO A 23 -0.77 -33.11 -21.29
C PRO A 23 0.38 -32.10 -21.39
N GLN A 24 1.16 -32.22 -22.45
CA GLN A 24 2.19 -31.25 -22.78
C GLN A 24 1.53 -29.88 -22.89
N ILE A 25 1.99 -28.94 -22.06
CA ILE A 25 1.55 -27.53 -22.13
C ILE A 25 2.02 -27.04 -23.49
N GLN A 26 1.10 -26.90 -24.43
CA GLN A 26 1.35 -26.15 -25.65
C GLN A 26 1.72 -24.73 -25.22
N THR A 27 2.92 -24.29 -25.57
CA THR A 27 3.35 -22.91 -25.36
C THR A 27 2.36 -22.00 -26.05
N ALA A 28 1.64 -21.22 -25.25
CA ALA A 28 0.75 -20.20 -25.75
C ALA A 28 1.51 -19.29 -26.75
N PRO A 29 0.85 -18.86 -27.84
CA PRO A 29 1.47 -17.92 -28.76
C PRO A 29 1.91 -16.68 -28.00
N PRO A 30 2.98 -15.98 -28.42
CA PRO A 30 3.50 -14.82 -27.74
C PRO A 30 2.36 -13.81 -27.55
N VAL A 31 2.08 -13.50 -26.29
CA VAL A 31 1.11 -12.48 -25.90
C VAL A 31 1.54 -11.20 -26.59
N SER A 32 0.72 -10.67 -27.47
CA SER A 32 0.93 -9.38 -28.11
C SER A 32 1.25 -8.37 -27.01
N GLU A 33 2.42 -7.73 -27.13
CA GLU A 33 2.88 -6.70 -26.21
C GLU A 33 1.77 -5.67 -26.01
N ASN A 34 1.18 -5.68 -24.85
CA ASN A 34 0.19 -4.71 -24.44
C ASN A 34 0.94 -3.39 -24.19
N LYS A 35 1.00 -2.53 -25.21
CA LYS A 35 1.73 -1.24 -25.24
C LYS A 35 1.29 -0.22 -24.17
N ASN A 36 0.45 -0.61 -23.23
CA ASN A 36 -0.02 0.20 -22.10
C ASN A 36 0.53 -0.25 -20.74
N ILE A 37 1.63 -0.99 -20.71
CA ILE A 37 2.41 -1.13 -19.49
C ILE A 37 3.12 0.21 -19.32
N THR A 38 2.69 0.99 -18.33
CA THR A 38 3.38 2.18 -17.86
C THR A 38 4.85 1.85 -17.67
N THR A 39 5.66 2.21 -18.68
CA THR A 39 7.11 2.07 -18.61
C THR A 39 7.56 2.87 -17.40
N PHE A 40 8.34 2.25 -16.54
CA PHE A 40 9.01 2.90 -15.43
C PHE A 40 9.63 4.22 -15.95
N PRO A 41 9.43 5.36 -15.26
CA PRO A 41 9.84 6.68 -15.76
C PRO A 41 11.36 6.77 -16.00
N PHE A 42 12.11 5.83 -15.48
CA PHE A 42 13.55 5.76 -15.65
C PHE A 42 13.89 4.69 -16.70
N LYS A 43 13.89 5.10 -17.94
CA LYS A 43 14.10 4.24 -19.14
C LYS A 43 15.46 3.54 -19.23
N THR A 44 16.36 3.77 -18.30
CA THR A 44 17.69 3.17 -18.35
C THR A 44 17.63 1.73 -17.82
N PRO A 45 17.77 0.70 -18.65
CA PRO A 45 17.80 -0.67 -18.17
C PRO A 45 19.00 -0.87 -17.23
N LEU A 46 18.75 -1.47 -16.09
CA LEU A 46 19.83 -1.81 -15.16
C LEU A 46 20.69 -2.93 -15.73
N PRO A 47 22.03 -2.84 -15.59
CA PRO A 47 22.92 -3.92 -16.03
C PRO A 47 22.62 -5.24 -15.33
N LYS A 48 22.82 -6.37 -16.01
CA LYS A 48 22.57 -7.72 -15.48
C LYS A 48 23.28 -8.03 -14.14
N HIS A 49 24.41 -7.38 -13.90
CA HIS A 49 25.22 -7.49 -12.66
C HIS A 49 25.16 -6.21 -11.84
N TYR A 50 23.96 -5.72 -11.60
CA TYR A 50 23.75 -4.49 -10.90
C TYR A 50 24.16 -4.56 -9.44
N ASN A 51 25.12 -3.71 -9.06
CA ASN A 51 25.44 -3.42 -7.67
C ASN A 51 24.86 -2.05 -7.32
N PRO A 52 23.84 -1.96 -6.47
CA PRO A 52 23.20 -0.70 -6.11
C PRO A 52 24.19 0.36 -5.59
N ALA A 53 25.22 -0.08 -4.87
CA ALA A 53 26.25 0.82 -4.33
C ALA A 53 27.09 1.51 -5.40
N LEU A 54 27.16 0.95 -6.62
CA LEU A 54 27.93 1.53 -7.72
C LEU A 54 27.16 2.53 -8.57
N ASN A 55 25.82 2.58 -8.46
CA ASN A 55 24.98 3.48 -9.23
C ASN A 55 24.43 4.66 -8.41
N THR A 56 25.27 5.22 -7.57
CA THR A 56 24.88 6.33 -6.69
C THR A 56 24.40 7.59 -7.44
N PRO A 57 24.94 7.96 -8.62
CA PRO A 57 24.43 9.09 -9.40
C PRO A 57 22.97 8.91 -9.82
N TYR A 58 22.59 7.72 -10.29
CA TYR A 58 21.22 7.41 -10.69
C TYR A 58 20.22 7.57 -9.53
N PHE A 59 20.53 6.99 -8.37
CA PHE A 59 19.67 7.12 -7.20
C PHE A 59 19.67 8.53 -6.60
N THR A 60 20.78 9.26 -6.74
CA THR A 60 20.84 10.67 -6.35
C THR A 60 19.89 11.51 -7.21
N ASP A 61 19.89 11.28 -8.52
CA ASP A 61 19.00 11.98 -9.46
C ASP A 61 17.53 11.67 -9.17
N ILE A 62 17.18 10.39 -8.99
CA ILE A 62 15.83 9.99 -8.56
C ILE A 62 15.42 10.75 -7.31
N THR A 63 16.28 10.75 -6.28
CA THR A 63 15.96 11.40 -5.00
C THR A 63 15.74 12.89 -5.19
N LYS A 64 16.63 13.57 -5.92
CA LYS A 64 16.49 15.00 -6.20
C LYS A 64 15.17 15.32 -6.90
N ARG A 65 14.82 14.56 -7.94
CA ARG A 65 13.58 14.78 -8.70
C ARG A 65 12.34 14.66 -7.83
N ILE A 66 12.18 13.56 -7.08
CA ILE A 66 10.97 13.32 -6.27
C ILE A 66 10.85 14.27 -5.08
N LEU A 67 11.95 14.88 -4.65
CA LEU A 67 11.94 15.86 -3.55
C LEU A 67 11.72 17.30 -4.03
N THR A 68 11.78 17.57 -5.33
CA THR A 68 11.65 18.93 -5.88
C THR A 68 10.32 19.60 -5.47
N ASP A 69 9.22 18.87 -5.44
CA ASP A 69 7.91 19.38 -5.07
C ASP A 69 7.81 19.83 -3.59
N PHE A 70 8.69 19.34 -2.75
CA PHE A 70 8.74 19.72 -1.33
C PHE A 70 9.51 21.03 -1.08
N TYR A 71 10.26 21.52 -2.07
CA TYR A 71 11.07 22.71 -1.89
C TYR A 71 10.20 23.96 -1.84
N PRO A 72 10.51 24.88 -0.91
CA PRO A 72 9.74 26.10 -0.79
C PRO A 72 9.93 27.00 -2.03
N LYS A 73 8.83 27.52 -2.56
CA LYS A 73 8.84 28.44 -3.71
C LYS A 73 9.03 29.90 -3.29
N LYS A 74 8.80 30.19 -2.01
CA LYS A 74 8.96 31.53 -1.43
C LYS A 74 9.81 31.45 -0.17
N CYS A 75 10.46 32.54 0.17
CA CYS A 75 11.21 32.63 1.39
C CYS A 75 10.31 32.36 2.62
N PRO A 76 10.72 31.45 3.53
CA PRO A 76 9.94 31.13 4.72
C PRO A 76 10.06 32.16 5.85
N THR A 77 10.92 33.17 5.68
CA THR A 77 11.07 34.26 6.67
C THR A 77 9.80 35.12 6.66
N PRO A 78 9.17 35.38 7.82
CA PRO A 78 8.08 36.34 7.90
C PRO A 78 8.49 37.65 7.22
N GLU A 79 7.54 38.32 6.55
CA GLU A 79 7.74 39.59 5.86
C GLU A 79 8.64 39.56 4.60
N CYS A 80 9.33 38.45 4.34
CA CYS A 80 10.12 38.29 3.13
C CYS A 80 9.31 37.56 2.03
N ASN A 81 8.88 38.29 1.02
CA ASN A 81 8.10 37.75 -0.11
C ASN A 81 8.97 37.29 -1.30
N SER A 82 10.27 37.32 -1.15
CA SER A 82 11.21 36.94 -2.18
C SER A 82 11.06 35.46 -2.56
N ARG A 83 11.15 35.16 -3.86
CA ARG A 83 11.30 33.78 -4.30
C ARG A 83 12.66 33.24 -3.88
N ILE A 84 12.70 32.03 -3.34
CA ILE A 84 13.96 31.34 -3.13
C ILE A 84 14.48 30.92 -4.50
N LEU A 85 15.63 31.44 -4.87
CA LEU A 85 16.32 31.00 -6.08
C LEU A 85 17.01 29.67 -5.77
N ASP A 86 16.72 28.67 -6.59
CA ASP A 86 17.35 27.34 -6.53
C ASP A 86 18.78 27.39 -7.06
N LYS A 87 19.51 28.44 -6.75
CA LYS A 87 20.89 28.61 -7.18
C LYS A 87 21.78 27.82 -6.25
N GLU A 88 22.40 26.79 -6.78
CA GLU A 88 23.39 26.01 -6.06
C GLU A 88 24.51 26.94 -5.55
N ILE A 89 24.81 26.86 -4.26
CA ILE A 89 26.02 27.45 -3.72
C ILE A 89 27.15 26.49 -4.07
N SER A 90 28.13 26.91 -4.86
CA SER A 90 29.20 26.04 -5.38
C SER A 90 29.90 25.19 -4.31
N THR A 91 30.05 25.72 -3.11
CA THR A 91 30.66 25.02 -1.97
C THR A 91 29.68 24.15 -1.17
N ARG A 92 28.35 24.37 -1.31
CA ARG A 92 27.29 23.67 -0.56
C ARG A 92 26.02 23.57 -1.38
N PRO A 93 25.96 22.64 -2.35
CA PRO A 93 24.83 22.53 -3.29
C PRO A 93 23.51 22.10 -2.62
N ASP A 94 23.56 21.58 -1.40
CA ASP A 94 22.41 21.20 -0.57
C ASP A 94 21.75 22.39 0.14
N LEU A 95 22.34 23.61 0.07
CA LEU A 95 21.80 24.80 0.71
C LEU A 95 21.09 25.73 -0.28
N ILE A 96 20.03 26.36 0.21
CA ILE A 96 19.26 27.39 -0.48
C ILE A 96 19.43 28.71 0.28
N ARG A 97 19.77 29.77 -0.43
CA ARG A 97 19.88 31.12 0.14
C ARG A 97 18.83 32.04 -0.48
N CYS A 98 18.10 32.74 0.38
CA CYS A 98 17.23 33.83 -0.08
C CYS A 98 18.08 35.03 -0.54
N PRO A 99 17.83 35.58 -1.75
CA PRO A 99 18.58 36.71 -2.25
C PRO A 99 18.29 38.01 -1.49
N GLN A 100 17.06 38.17 -0.91
CA GLN A 100 16.64 39.39 -0.26
C GLN A 100 17.04 39.43 1.23
N CYS A 101 16.61 38.46 2.03
CA CYS A 101 16.87 38.45 3.47
C CYS A 101 18.08 37.57 3.86
N ARG A 102 18.78 36.97 2.90
CA ARG A 102 19.94 36.08 3.09
C ARG A 102 19.65 34.83 3.96
N TYR A 103 18.38 34.57 4.26
CA TYR A 103 17.98 33.33 4.96
C TYR A 103 18.57 32.10 4.29
N LEU A 104 19.29 31.29 5.07
CA LEU A 104 19.97 30.09 4.59
C LEU A 104 19.31 28.84 5.19
N THR A 105 18.98 27.88 4.36
CA THR A 105 18.39 26.61 4.79
C THR A 105 18.80 25.46 3.90
N SER A 106 18.76 24.23 4.42
CA SER A 106 18.96 23.05 3.59
C SER A 106 17.71 22.76 2.75
N ARG A 107 17.89 22.35 1.50
CA ARG A 107 16.81 21.85 0.63
C ARG A 107 16.04 20.73 1.32
N LEU A 108 16.73 19.85 2.04
CA LEU A 108 16.13 18.74 2.75
C LEU A 108 15.28 19.15 3.95
N SER A 109 15.41 20.39 4.46
CA SER A 109 14.66 20.86 5.62
C SER A 109 13.16 20.86 5.46
N TYR A 110 12.66 20.87 4.23
CA TYR A 110 11.23 20.87 3.88
C TYR A 110 10.71 19.53 3.38
N THR A 111 11.55 18.52 3.43
CA THR A 111 11.26 17.18 2.93
C THR A 111 11.20 16.16 4.08
N PRO A 112 10.66 14.95 3.84
CA PRO A 112 10.79 13.85 4.79
C PRO A 112 12.22 13.49 5.17
N LEU A 113 13.22 13.98 4.42
CA LEU A 113 14.64 13.79 4.70
C LEU A 113 15.27 14.89 5.58
N HIS A 114 14.47 15.69 6.28
CA HIS A 114 14.98 16.70 7.21
C HIS A 114 15.94 16.07 8.23
N HIS A 115 17.12 16.70 8.43
CA HIS A 115 18.22 16.15 9.23
C HIS A 115 18.71 14.75 8.84
N PHE A 116 18.50 14.35 7.60
CA PHE A 116 19.02 13.11 7.09
C PHE A 116 20.54 13.14 6.99
N LYS A 117 21.21 12.21 7.67
CA LYS A 117 22.68 12.14 7.73
C LYS A 117 23.29 11.11 6.80
N LEU A 118 22.47 10.26 6.20
CA LEU A 118 22.94 9.30 5.20
C LEU A 118 23.03 9.98 3.84
N PRO A 119 23.85 9.46 2.91
CA PRO A 119 23.86 9.90 1.52
C PRO A 119 22.46 9.81 0.90
N ILE A 120 22.01 10.86 0.21
CA ILE A 120 20.64 10.95 -0.32
C ILE A 120 20.30 9.84 -1.33
N TRP A 121 21.31 9.31 -2.03
CA TRP A 121 21.11 8.19 -2.95
C TRP A 121 20.53 6.94 -2.28
N MET A 122 20.77 6.75 -0.98
CA MET A 122 20.21 5.62 -0.24
C MET A 122 18.67 5.68 -0.18
N PHE A 123 18.11 6.88 -0.16
CA PHE A 123 16.66 7.05 -0.23
C PHE A 123 16.09 6.65 -1.60
N GLY A 124 16.73 7.11 -2.69
CA GLY A 124 16.37 6.69 -4.05
C GLY A 124 16.49 5.17 -4.26
N PHE A 125 17.51 4.56 -3.65
CA PHE A 125 17.66 3.11 -3.64
C PHE A 125 16.49 2.42 -2.95
N VAL A 126 16.07 2.88 -1.76
CA VAL A 126 14.92 2.29 -1.03
C VAL A 126 13.64 2.40 -1.85
N LEU A 127 13.38 3.57 -2.44
CA LEU A 127 12.23 3.78 -3.31
C LEU A 127 12.24 2.79 -4.49
N TYR A 128 13.35 2.73 -5.21
CA TYR A 128 13.52 1.86 -6.36
C TYR A 128 13.33 0.39 -5.99
N GLU A 129 14.07 -0.10 -4.98
CA GLU A 129 13.97 -1.47 -4.49
C GLU A 129 12.55 -1.84 -4.05
N SER A 130 11.88 -0.93 -3.36
CA SER A 130 10.51 -1.17 -2.91
C SER A 130 9.53 -1.35 -4.07
N ILE A 131 9.71 -0.60 -5.15
CA ILE A 131 8.84 -0.66 -6.32
C ILE A 131 9.10 -1.92 -7.15
N ILE A 132 10.36 -2.25 -7.44
CA ILE A 132 10.69 -3.42 -8.26
C ILE A 132 10.45 -4.76 -7.56
N GLN A 133 10.54 -4.78 -6.23
CA GLN A 133 10.30 -6.00 -5.46
C GLN A 133 8.82 -6.25 -5.16
N TYR A 134 7.93 -5.30 -5.47
CA TYR A 134 6.51 -5.51 -5.24
C TYR A 134 6.05 -6.87 -5.82
N PRO A 135 5.27 -7.68 -5.13
CA PRO A 135 4.59 -7.40 -3.86
C PRO A 135 5.40 -7.68 -2.58
N LYS A 136 6.65 -8.08 -2.68
CA LYS A 136 7.51 -8.24 -1.49
C LYS A 136 7.79 -6.86 -0.86
N VAL A 137 7.78 -6.80 0.46
CA VAL A 137 8.16 -5.59 1.20
C VAL A 137 9.66 -5.62 1.53
N VAL A 138 10.30 -4.46 1.43
CA VAL A 138 11.70 -4.29 1.81
C VAL A 138 11.77 -3.97 3.30
N THR A 139 12.40 -4.84 4.08
CA THR A 139 12.51 -4.67 5.55
C THR A 139 13.75 -3.87 5.93
N ALA A 140 13.77 -3.30 7.16
CA ALA A 140 14.95 -2.61 7.69
C ALA A 140 16.18 -3.53 7.77
N THR A 141 15.98 -4.81 8.11
CA THR A 141 17.04 -5.82 8.12
C THR A 141 17.63 -6.04 6.73
N GLU A 142 16.80 -6.08 5.70
CA GLU A 142 17.25 -6.21 4.31
C GLU A 142 18.02 -4.95 3.87
N LEU A 143 17.53 -3.76 4.20
CA LEU A 143 18.23 -2.50 3.92
C LEU A 143 19.59 -2.42 4.62
N SER A 144 19.66 -2.82 5.89
CA SER A 144 20.91 -2.86 6.65
C SER A 144 21.96 -3.71 5.93
N LYS A 145 21.57 -4.90 5.45
CA LYS A 145 22.48 -5.81 4.72
C LYS A 145 22.87 -5.26 3.34
N LYS A 146 21.91 -4.79 2.55
CA LYS A 146 22.16 -4.31 1.18
C LYS A 146 22.99 -3.03 1.14
N LEU A 147 22.71 -2.10 2.05
CA LEU A 147 23.40 -0.81 2.11
C LEU A 147 24.64 -0.83 3.02
N ARG A 148 24.89 -1.93 3.74
CA ARG A 148 25.98 -2.06 4.72
C ARG A 148 25.98 -0.96 5.78
N ILE A 149 24.79 -0.63 6.30
CA ILE A 149 24.58 0.35 7.39
C ILE A 149 24.04 -0.34 8.63
N GLY A 150 24.22 0.29 9.80
CA GLY A 150 23.66 -0.22 11.05
C GLY A 150 22.14 -0.36 10.98
N TYR A 151 21.55 -1.31 11.73
CA TYR A 151 20.10 -1.57 11.73
C TYR A 151 19.29 -0.32 12.09
N ASN A 152 19.73 0.47 13.06
CA ASN A 152 19.04 1.70 13.47
C ASN A 152 18.98 2.72 12.32
N ALA A 153 20.08 2.89 11.59
CA ALA A 153 20.14 3.77 10.42
C ALA A 153 19.22 3.27 9.31
N ALA A 154 19.18 1.95 9.08
CA ALA A 154 18.28 1.32 8.10
C ALA A 154 16.81 1.45 8.51
N SER A 155 16.49 1.29 9.78
CA SER A 155 15.14 1.48 10.34
C SER A 155 14.68 2.94 10.17
N LEU A 156 15.54 3.90 10.47
CA LEU A 156 15.24 5.32 10.27
C LEU A 156 15.05 5.66 8.79
N LEU A 157 15.89 5.13 7.89
CA LEU A 157 15.76 5.29 6.45
C LEU A 157 14.42 4.72 5.95
N LYS A 158 14.06 3.52 6.40
CA LYS A 158 12.75 2.90 6.12
C LYS A 158 11.60 3.78 6.58
N ARG A 159 11.69 4.32 7.79
CA ARG A 159 10.69 5.23 8.35
C ARG A 159 10.54 6.51 7.51
N ARG A 160 11.64 7.09 7.06
CA ARG A 160 11.62 8.26 6.17
C ARG A 160 10.92 7.94 4.85
N PHE A 161 11.15 6.77 4.31
CA PHE A 161 10.44 6.31 3.11
C PHE A 161 8.93 6.13 3.35
N GLN A 162 8.54 5.55 4.47
CA GLN A 162 7.13 5.40 4.84
C GLN A 162 6.40 6.74 4.96
N LEU A 163 7.07 7.74 5.54
CA LEU A 163 6.53 9.10 5.65
C LEU A 163 6.37 9.76 4.28
N PHE A 164 7.38 9.65 3.43
CA PHE A 164 7.29 10.10 2.05
C PHE A 164 6.12 9.43 1.31
N ALA A 165 6.01 8.11 1.41
CA ALA A 165 4.92 7.36 0.79
C ALA A 165 3.54 7.83 1.28
N SER A 166 3.41 8.11 2.58
CA SER A 166 2.17 8.63 3.17
C SER A 166 1.82 10.02 2.66
N ASP A 167 2.81 10.90 2.50
CA ASP A 167 2.61 12.27 2.00
C ASP A 167 2.27 12.30 0.49
N GLN A 168 2.74 11.32 -0.28
CA GLN A 168 2.48 11.24 -1.72
C GLN A 168 1.21 10.47 -2.08
N LEU A 169 0.71 9.62 -1.18
CA LEU A 169 -0.46 8.78 -1.44
C LEU A 169 -1.72 9.56 -1.84
N PRO A 170 -2.02 10.75 -1.30
CA PRO A 170 -3.17 11.57 -1.70
C PRO A 170 -3.18 11.92 -3.20
N LYS A 171 -2.01 12.08 -3.85
CA LYS A 171 -1.94 12.32 -5.29
C LYS A 171 -2.56 11.16 -6.08
N TYR A 172 -2.22 9.93 -5.71
CA TYR A 172 -2.80 8.73 -6.36
C TYR A 172 -4.29 8.56 -6.05
N LYS A 173 -4.75 8.98 -4.86
CA LYS A 173 -6.19 9.00 -4.53
C LYS A 173 -6.94 9.94 -5.46
N THR A 174 -6.48 11.17 -5.62
CA THR A 174 -7.09 12.17 -6.50
C THR A 174 -7.11 11.69 -7.96
N LEU A 175 -6.01 11.13 -8.46
CA LEU A 175 -5.96 10.59 -9.82
C LEU A 175 -6.96 9.45 -10.01
N THR A 176 -7.07 8.57 -9.02
CA THR A 176 -8.03 7.47 -9.07
C THR A 176 -9.46 7.97 -9.08
N PHE A 177 -9.78 8.93 -8.20
CA PHE A 177 -11.10 9.53 -8.11
C PHE A 177 -11.49 10.17 -9.45
N ASN A 178 -10.66 11.04 -10.00
CA ASN A 178 -10.92 11.74 -11.25
C ASN A 178 -11.10 10.76 -12.43
N ALA A 179 -10.21 9.77 -12.53
CA ALA A 179 -10.30 8.77 -13.60
C ALA A 179 -11.57 7.91 -13.53
N LEU A 180 -12.05 7.61 -12.33
CA LEU A 180 -13.31 6.90 -12.13
C LEU A 180 -14.52 7.81 -12.39
N GLU A 181 -14.47 9.06 -11.97
CA GLU A 181 -15.53 10.04 -12.20
C GLU A 181 -15.72 10.28 -13.70
N ASP A 182 -14.66 10.57 -14.43
CA ASP A 182 -14.70 10.78 -15.88
C ASP A 182 -15.25 9.55 -16.62
N LYS A 183 -14.84 8.36 -16.19
CA LYS A 183 -15.23 7.12 -16.86
C LYS A 183 -16.67 6.70 -16.59
N PHE A 184 -17.22 7.05 -15.43
CA PHE A 184 -18.51 6.53 -14.95
C PHE A 184 -19.57 7.61 -14.68
N ARG A 185 -19.34 8.87 -15.06
CA ARG A 185 -20.26 9.99 -14.85
C ARG A 185 -21.69 9.65 -15.26
N ASP A 186 -21.87 9.09 -16.45
CA ASP A 186 -23.17 8.75 -17.03
C ASP A 186 -23.44 7.25 -17.07
N PHE A 187 -22.61 6.46 -16.41
CA PHE A 187 -22.75 5.02 -16.42
C PHE A 187 -23.78 4.53 -15.40
N LEU A 188 -24.70 3.68 -15.86
CA LEU A 188 -25.68 3.02 -15.01
C LEU A 188 -25.68 1.52 -15.25
N LEU A 189 -25.65 0.75 -14.19
CA LEU A 189 -25.94 -0.68 -14.22
C LEU A 189 -27.45 -0.89 -14.39
N PRO A 190 -27.90 -2.05 -14.92
CA PRO A 190 -29.32 -2.37 -14.98
C PRO A 190 -29.97 -2.24 -13.60
N PRO A 191 -31.19 -1.71 -13.48
CA PRO A 191 -31.86 -1.52 -12.18
C PRO A 191 -32.13 -2.85 -11.48
N ASN A 192 -32.38 -3.93 -12.23
CA ASN A 192 -32.58 -5.26 -11.67
C ASN A 192 -31.24 -5.86 -11.21
N GLU A 193 -31.08 -6.05 -9.90
CA GLU A 193 -29.88 -6.60 -9.27
C GLU A 193 -29.56 -8.04 -9.68
N ASN A 194 -30.56 -8.81 -10.09
CA ASN A 194 -30.39 -10.18 -10.55
C ASN A 194 -30.01 -10.28 -12.04
N LYS A 195 -29.97 -9.17 -12.77
CA LYS A 195 -29.55 -9.17 -14.17
C LYS A 195 -28.05 -9.38 -14.27
N ASP A 196 -27.62 -10.26 -15.17
CA ASP A 196 -26.21 -10.46 -15.46
C ASP A 196 -25.58 -9.18 -16.05
N ILE A 197 -24.51 -8.73 -15.42
CA ILE A 197 -23.77 -7.53 -15.81
C ILE A 197 -22.43 -7.85 -16.48
N THR A 198 -22.10 -9.13 -16.67
CA THR A 198 -20.81 -9.57 -17.22
C THR A 198 -20.49 -8.90 -18.55
N SER A 199 -21.45 -8.86 -19.47
CA SER A 199 -21.27 -8.23 -20.78
C SER A 199 -21.07 -6.71 -20.65
N LYS A 200 -21.84 -6.05 -19.79
CA LYS A 200 -21.79 -4.60 -19.59
C LYS A 200 -20.49 -4.14 -18.90
N MET A 201 -19.93 -5.01 -18.05
CA MET A 201 -18.67 -4.76 -17.31
C MET A 201 -17.43 -5.33 -18.02
N ARG A 202 -17.60 -5.96 -19.19
CA ARG A 202 -16.48 -6.47 -19.97
C ARG A 202 -15.53 -5.33 -20.32
N ASN A 203 -14.24 -5.49 -19.99
CA ASN A 203 -13.20 -4.49 -20.22
C ASN A 203 -13.38 -3.13 -19.50
N LYS A 204 -14.31 -3.05 -18.54
CA LYS A 204 -14.44 -1.87 -17.70
C LYS A 204 -13.81 -2.11 -16.32
N PRO A 205 -13.17 -1.11 -15.72
CA PRO A 205 -12.79 -1.21 -14.31
C PRO A 205 -14.05 -1.24 -13.44
N TYR A 206 -13.93 -1.84 -12.29
CA TYR A 206 -14.89 -1.74 -11.18
C TYR A 206 -14.09 -1.76 -9.89
N VAL A 207 -14.72 -1.36 -8.82
CA VAL A 207 -14.08 -1.30 -7.52
C VAL A 207 -14.67 -2.39 -6.63
N CYS A 208 -13.80 -3.11 -5.94
CA CYS A 208 -14.19 -4.00 -4.86
C CYS A 208 -13.79 -3.38 -3.53
N VAL A 209 -14.71 -3.42 -2.57
CA VAL A 209 -14.50 -2.92 -1.22
C VAL A 209 -14.75 -4.04 -0.23
N ASP A 210 -13.81 -4.22 0.70
CA ASP A 210 -13.88 -5.26 1.72
C ASP A 210 -12.97 -4.94 2.91
N THR A 211 -13.19 -5.63 4.03
CA THR A 211 -12.32 -5.55 5.20
C THR A 211 -11.61 -6.87 5.47
N ALA A 212 -10.38 -6.78 5.93
CA ALA A 212 -9.59 -7.93 6.35
C ALA A 212 -8.90 -7.69 7.68
N VAL A 213 -8.63 -8.76 8.40
CA VAL A 213 -7.84 -8.73 9.65
C VAL A 213 -6.41 -9.13 9.34
N LEU A 214 -5.45 -8.28 9.76
CA LEU A 214 -4.03 -8.59 9.84
C LEU A 214 -3.69 -8.99 11.28
N TYR A 215 -2.86 -10.01 11.43
CA TYR A 215 -2.37 -10.46 12.73
C TYR A 215 -3.50 -10.78 13.72
N SER A 216 -4.46 -11.60 13.28
CA SER A 216 -5.60 -11.97 14.12
C SER A 216 -5.20 -12.52 15.49
N ALA A 217 -6.09 -12.37 16.46
CA ALA A 217 -5.86 -12.90 17.81
C ALA A 217 -5.57 -14.40 17.80
N GLY A 218 -6.24 -15.18 16.94
CA GLY A 218 -5.99 -16.59 16.75
C GLY A 218 -4.57 -16.90 16.23
N GLU A 219 -4.06 -16.09 15.30
CA GLU A 219 -2.68 -16.23 14.79
C GLU A 219 -1.64 -15.92 15.87
N ARG A 220 -1.91 -14.89 16.68
CA ARG A 220 -0.96 -14.43 17.71
C ARG A 220 -0.99 -15.28 18.99
N ALA A 221 -2.15 -15.76 19.39
CA ALA A 221 -2.30 -16.65 20.55
C ALA A 221 -1.63 -18.03 20.34
N SER A 222 -1.44 -18.41 19.08
CA SER A 222 -0.84 -19.72 18.71
C SER A 222 0.68 -19.72 18.68
N GLN A 223 1.38 -18.68 19.15
CA GLN A 223 2.83 -18.67 19.18
C GLN A 223 3.39 -19.84 20.02
N GLY A 224 3.86 -20.87 19.35
CA GLY A 224 4.49 -22.04 19.95
C GLY A 224 3.57 -23.15 20.40
N ARG A 225 2.25 -23.09 20.20
CA ARG A 225 1.30 -24.14 20.61
C ARG A 225 0.27 -24.43 19.51
N LYS A 226 -0.25 -25.69 19.50
CA LYS A 226 -1.25 -26.17 18.52
C LYS A 226 -2.29 -25.09 18.20
N ARG A 227 -2.48 -24.80 16.92
CA ARG A 227 -3.51 -23.90 16.41
C ARG A 227 -4.87 -24.36 16.93
N TYR A 228 -5.41 -23.66 17.90
CA TYR A 228 -6.80 -23.84 18.27
C TYR A 228 -7.64 -23.19 17.18
N SER A 229 -8.19 -24.00 16.28
CA SER A 229 -9.22 -23.54 15.36
C SER A 229 -10.52 -23.35 16.14
N HIS A 230 -10.63 -22.25 16.86
CA HIS A 230 -11.91 -21.90 17.48
C HIS A 230 -12.86 -21.41 16.38
N ARG A 231 -13.96 -22.12 16.22
CA ARG A 231 -15.07 -21.72 15.33
C ARG A 231 -15.43 -20.25 15.63
N GLY A 232 -15.20 -19.35 14.69
CA GLY A 232 -15.64 -17.95 14.72
C GLY A 232 -14.69 -16.94 15.36
N GLN A 233 -13.60 -17.31 16.02
CA GLN A 233 -12.66 -16.37 16.66
C GLN A 233 -11.36 -16.11 15.87
N THR A 234 -11.17 -16.77 14.74
CA THR A 234 -9.94 -16.65 13.93
C THR A 234 -9.74 -15.27 13.33
N SER A 235 -10.79 -14.46 13.21
CA SER A 235 -10.76 -13.11 12.67
C SER A 235 -10.84 -12.00 13.71
N SER A 236 -10.86 -12.32 15.02
CA SER A 236 -10.86 -11.29 16.05
C SER A 236 -9.54 -10.52 16.08
N ILE A 237 -9.63 -9.20 16.22
CA ILE A 237 -8.47 -8.31 16.44
C ILE A 237 -8.11 -8.20 17.92
N TYR A 238 -8.96 -8.68 18.83
CA TYR A 238 -8.74 -8.63 20.27
C TYR A 238 -8.41 -10.02 20.83
N LEU A 239 -7.52 -10.07 21.80
CA LEU A 239 -7.38 -11.25 22.66
C LEU A 239 -8.68 -11.49 23.42
N SER A 240 -8.94 -12.75 23.78
CA SER A 240 -10.05 -13.05 24.70
C SER A 240 -9.86 -12.30 26.01
N GLU A 241 -10.96 -11.98 26.70
CA GLU A 241 -10.93 -11.30 28.01
C GLU A 241 -10.06 -12.04 29.02
N LYS A 242 -10.07 -13.39 28.99
CA LYS A 242 -9.20 -14.25 29.81
C LYS A 242 -7.70 -14.02 29.56
N LEU A 243 -7.32 -13.46 28.39
CA LEU A 243 -5.96 -13.11 27.99
C LEU A 243 -5.73 -11.59 28.02
N GLY A 244 -6.59 -10.84 28.70
CA GLY A 244 -6.43 -9.40 28.93
C GLY A 244 -7.14 -8.51 27.92
N GLY A 245 -7.97 -9.02 27.00
CA GLY A 245 -8.81 -8.21 26.09
C GLY A 245 -8.05 -7.24 25.16
N LYS A 246 -6.73 -7.33 25.09
CA LYS A 246 -5.87 -6.39 24.36
C LYS A 246 -6.06 -6.51 22.85
N GLN A 247 -6.14 -5.37 22.16
CA GLN A 247 -6.07 -5.34 20.71
C GLN A 247 -4.66 -5.70 20.24
N ILE A 248 -4.57 -6.71 19.39
CA ILE A 248 -3.30 -7.17 18.79
C ILE A 248 -3.38 -7.30 17.27
N GLY A 249 -4.57 -7.37 16.69
CA GLY A 249 -4.78 -7.39 15.26
C GLY A 249 -5.13 -6.01 14.72
N THR A 250 -4.99 -5.85 13.41
CA THR A 250 -5.39 -4.64 12.70
C THR A 250 -6.51 -4.97 11.74
N LEU A 251 -7.62 -4.24 11.84
CA LEU A 251 -8.69 -4.30 10.85
C LEU A 251 -8.33 -3.34 9.70
N VAL A 252 -8.33 -3.84 8.48
CA VAL A 252 -7.94 -3.10 7.29
C VAL A 252 -9.11 -3.00 6.32
N GLN A 253 -9.55 -1.78 6.02
CA GLN A 253 -10.45 -1.48 4.92
C GLN A 253 -9.63 -1.44 3.63
N THR A 254 -10.09 -2.14 2.61
CA THR A 254 -9.46 -2.20 1.30
C THR A 254 -10.40 -1.66 0.24
N ILE A 255 -9.90 -0.74 -0.57
CA ILE A 255 -10.55 -0.22 -1.76
C ILE A 255 -9.66 -0.59 -2.94
N ALA A 256 -10.12 -1.49 -3.79
CA ALA A 256 -9.32 -2.07 -4.86
C ALA A 256 -9.99 -1.92 -6.22
N VAL A 257 -9.35 -1.22 -7.15
CA VAL A 257 -9.79 -1.10 -8.54
C VAL A 257 -9.27 -2.31 -9.32
N LYS A 258 -10.13 -2.92 -10.13
CA LYS A 258 -9.73 -4.03 -10.99
C LYS A 258 -8.59 -3.61 -11.94
N HIS A 259 -7.48 -4.33 -11.89
CA HIS A 259 -6.25 -4.06 -12.64
C HIS A 259 -5.69 -2.64 -12.43
N GLY A 260 -6.03 -2.02 -11.30
CA GLY A 260 -5.70 -0.64 -11.01
C GLY A 260 -5.15 -0.42 -9.60
N PRO A 261 -5.32 0.79 -9.08
CA PRO A 261 -4.85 1.20 -7.76
C PRO A 261 -5.56 0.48 -6.63
N VAL A 262 -4.89 0.45 -5.48
CA VAL A 262 -5.42 -0.14 -4.25
C VAL A 262 -5.06 0.75 -3.07
N PHE A 263 -6.03 0.96 -2.17
CA PHE A 263 -5.84 1.71 -0.94
C PHE A 263 -6.20 0.86 0.26
N PHE A 264 -5.31 0.83 1.23
CA PHE A 264 -5.48 0.10 2.49
C PHE A 264 -5.52 1.10 3.64
N THR A 265 -6.57 1.04 4.46
CA THR A 265 -6.74 1.93 5.61
C THR A 265 -7.02 1.12 6.87
N SER A 266 -6.25 1.36 7.93
CA SER A 266 -6.53 0.80 9.25
C SER A 266 -7.78 1.46 9.84
N VAL A 267 -8.73 0.64 10.27
CA VAL A 267 -10.01 1.12 10.82
C VAL A 267 -10.29 0.51 12.18
N PRO A 268 -10.94 1.24 13.09
CA PRO A 268 -11.25 0.72 14.43
C PRO A 268 -12.37 -0.32 14.45
N ASN A 269 -13.29 -0.26 13.49
CA ASN A 269 -14.44 -1.15 13.41
C ASN A 269 -15.01 -1.20 11.98
N GLN A 270 -16.02 -2.03 11.75
CA GLN A 270 -16.71 -2.21 10.45
C GLN A 270 -18.07 -1.48 10.39
N LYS A 271 -18.32 -0.50 11.25
CA LYS A 271 -19.56 0.25 11.23
C LYS A 271 -19.63 1.18 10.02
N ALA A 272 -20.83 1.45 9.54
CA ALA A 272 -21.08 2.38 8.44
C ALA A 272 -20.46 3.77 8.69
N GLU A 273 -20.64 4.29 9.91
CA GLU A 273 -20.10 5.59 10.33
C GLU A 273 -18.58 5.72 10.16
N THR A 274 -17.87 4.59 10.25
CA THR A 274 -16.41 4.55 10.08
C THR A 274 -16.01 4.36 8.62
N LEU A 275 -16.70 3.47 7.90
CA LEU A 275 -16.29 3.03 6.57
C LEU A 275 -16.83 3.93 5.45
N GLU A 276 -18.04 4.49 5.63
CA GLU A 276 -18.70 5.30 4.59
C GLU A 276 -17.89 6.55 4.21
N PRO A 277 -17.41 7.38 5.15
CA PRO A 277 -16.60 8.55 4.83
C PRO A 277 -15.34 8.19 4.05
N LEU A 278 -14.67 7.09 4.43
CA LEU A 278 -13.46 6.62 3.77
C LEU A 278 -13.74 6.19 2.32
N ILE A 279 -14.85 5.50 2.09
CA ILE A 279 -15.22 5.06 0.74
C ILE A 279 -15.60 6.26 -0.12
N LYS A 280 -16.38 7.21 0.41
CA LYS A 280 -16.76 8.44 -0.30
C LYS A 280 -15.57 9.35 -0.66
N GLU A 281 -14.56 9.40 0.20
CA GLU A 281 -13.33 10.15 -0.06
C GLU A 281 -12.56 9.61 -1.29
N HIS A 282 -12.64 8.30 -1.53
CA HIS A 282 -11.85 7.65 -2.56
C HIS A 282 -12.61 7.40 -3.86
N LEU A 283 -13.95 7.36 -3.83
CA LEU A 283 -14.76 6.89 -4.93
C LEU A 283 -15.94 7.81 -5.25
N PRO A 284 -16.09 8.24 -6.52
CA PRO A 284 -17.30 8.88 -7.00
C PRO A 284 -18.52 7.97 -6.86
N THR A 285 -19.71 8.56 -6.58
CA THR A 285 -20.96 7.81 -6.35
C THR A 285 -21.47 7.05 -7.59
N SER A 286 -20.99 7.42 -8.78
CA SER A 286 -21.29 6.78 -10.06
C SER A 286 -20.48 5.50 -10.32
N THR A 287 -19.43 5.26 -9.53
CA THR A 287 -18.51 4.13 -9.73
C THR A 287 -19.21 2.78 -9.55
N PRO A 288 -19.02 1.80 -10.46
CA PRO A 288 -19.43 0.42 -10.23
C PRO A 288 -18.70 -0.17 -9.04
N LEU A 289 -19.44 -0.43 -7.97
CA LEU A 289 -18.91 -0.83 -6.66
C LEU A 289 -19.44 -2.22 -6.28
N PHE A 290 -18.54 -3.16 -6.03
CA PHE A 290 -18.88 -4.53 -5.66
C PHE A 290 -18.38 -4.84 -4.24
N THR A 291 -19.26 -5.40 -3.41
CA THR A 291 -18.97 -5.74 -2.02
C THR A 291 -19.53 -7.11 -1.67
N ASP A 292 -19.25 -7.56 -0.46
CA ASP A 292 -20.08 -8.59 0.18
C ASP A 292 -21.37 -7.97 0.74
N GLN A 293 -22.22 -8.80 1.36
CA GLN A 293 -23.47 -8.34 1.98
C GLN A 293 -23.26 -7.54 3.29
N GLY A 294 -22.04 -7.36 3.76
CA GLY A 294 -21.72 -6.58 4.96
C GLY A 294 -21.87 -5.07 4.79
N TYR A 295 -22.18 -4.59 3.57
CA TYR A 295 -22.26 -3.15 3.23
C TYR A 295 -23.65 -2.71 2.76
N PRO A 296 -24.75 -3.02 3.48
CA PRO A 296 -26.11 -2.71 3.00
C PRO A 296 -26.39 -1.21 2.88
N TRP A 297 -25.71 -0.39 3.66
CA TRP A 297 -25.84 1.06 3.68
C TRP A 297 -25.30 1.74 2.40
N LEU A 298 -24.47 1.08 1.58
CA LEU A 298 -23.97 1.61 0.31
C LEU A 298 -25.03 1.69 -0.79
N TRP A 299 -26.13 0.95 -0.68
CA TRP A 299 -27.21 0.98 -1.65
C TRP A 299 -27.86 2.36 -1.79
N GLY A 300 -27.93 3.14 -0.71
CA GLY A 300 -28.45 4.51 -0.73
C GLY A 300 -27.44 5.54 -1.26
N VAL A 301 -26.18 5.18 -1.40
CA VAL A 301 -25.08 6.11 -1.74
C VAL A 301 -24.58 5.90 -3.16
N TYR A 302 -24.35 4.63 -3.56
CA TYR A 302 -23.75 4.27 -4.84
C TYR A 302 -24.79 3.66 -5.78
N ARG A 303 -25.21 4.41 -6.80
CA ARG A 303 -26.22 3.96 -7.78
C ARG A 303 -25.83 2.70 -8.55
N ASN A 304 -24.54 2.41 -8.64
CA ASN A 304 -23.99 1.23 -9.32
C ASN A 304 -23.43 0.19 -8.31
N HIS A 305 -23.93 0.18 -7.07
CA HIS A 305 -23.53 -0.81 -6.08
C HIS A 305 -24.17 -2.17 -6.38
N ARG A 306 -23.40 -3.24 -6.17
CA ARG A 306 -23.85 -4.64 -6.21
C ARG A 306 -23.12 -5.42 -5.13
N SER A 307 -23.84 -6.41 -4.56
CA SER A 307 -23.27 -7.27 -3.54
C SER A 307 -23.37 -8.75 -3.87
N VAL A 308 -22.45 -9.54 -3.34
CA VAL A 308 -22.44 -11.00 -3.42
C VAL A 308 -22.54 -11.62 -2.02
N ASN A 309 -23.31 -12.72 -1.91
CA ASN A 309 -23.51 -13.40 -0.63
C ASN A 309 -22.55 -14.59 -0.47
N HIS A 310 -21.45 -14.38 0.20
CA HIS A 310 -20.45 -15.42 0.51
C HIS A 310 -20.99 -16.51 1.43
N SER A 311 -22.06 -16.24 2.19
CA SER A 311 -22.71 -17.17 3.12
C SER A 311 -23.91 -17.90 2.52
N ALA A 312 -24.19 -17.69 1.22
CA ALA A 312 -25.33 -18.32 0.55
C ALA A 312 -25.32 -19.85 0.73
N ARG A 313 -26.42 -20.39 1.23
CA ARG A 313 -26.60 -21.84 1.46
C ARG A 313 -26.88 -22.54 0.15
N SER A 314 -26.40 -23.78 0.04
CA SER A 314 -26.76 -24.64 -1.08
C SER A 314 -28.21 -25.13 -0.93
N LYS A 315 -28.89 -25.26 -2.07
CA LYS A 315 -30.14 -26.00 -2.14
C LYS A 315 -29.95 -27.53 -2.19
N ASP A 316 -28.71 -27.94 -2.46
CA ASP A 316 -28.29 -29.34 -2.48
C ASP A 316 -27.73 -29.71 -1.11
N ASN A 317 -28.36 -30.64 -0.42
CA ASN A 317 -28.02 -31.06 0.95
C ASN A 317 -26.60 -31.66 1.07
N ARG A 318 -26.00 -32.07 -0.03
CA ARG A 318 -24.62 -32.55 -0.07
C ARG A 318 -23.60 -31.44 0.17
N PHE A 319 -23.98 -30.17 -0.04
CA PHE A 319 -23.10 -29.03 0.07
C PHE A 319 -23.68 -27.99 1.05
N ARG A 320 -22.83 -27.51 1.95
CA ARG A 320 -23.23 -26.48 2.91
C ARG A 320 -23.50 -25.13 2.26
N PHE A 321 -22.75 -24.79 1.21
CA PHE A 321 -22.79 -23.48 0.57
C PHE A 321 -23.11 -23.58 -0.91
N ALA A 322 -23.78 -22.56 -1.45
CA ALA A 322 -24.09 -22.43 -2.87
C ALA A 322 -22.80 -22.30 -3.72
N ARG A 323 -22.82 -22.86 -4.94
CA ARG A 323 -21.68 -22.75 -5.88
C ARG A 323 -21.38 -21.30 -6.27
N ASN A 324 -22.40 -20.48 -6.46
CA ASN A 324 -22.31 -19.09 -6.89
C ASN A 324 -22.06 -18.07 -5.77
N ARG A 325 -21.70 -18.52 -4.57
CA ARG A 325 -21.42 -17.62 -3.43
C ARG A 325 -20.24 -16.68 -3.67
N TRP A 326 -19.32 -17.03 -4.55
CA TRP A 326 -18.12 -16.25 -4.86
C TRP A 326 -18.30 -15.31 -6.05
N SER A 327 -19.25 -15.63 -6.93
CA SER A 327 -19.58 -14.80 -8.08
C SER A 327 -21.01 -15.09 -8.50
N LYS A 328 -21.82 -14.04 -8.68
CA LYS A 328 -23.20 -14.14 -9.14
C LYS A 328 -23.46 -13.03 -10.16
N ASN A 329 -23.89 -13.39 -11.36
CA ASN A 329 -24.29 -12.45 -12.42
C ASN A 329 -23.19 -11.41 -12.76
N GLY A 330 -21.91 -11.82 -12.73
CA GLY A 330 -20.77 -10.96 -12.97
C GLY A 330 -20.33 -10.11 -11.76
N VAL A 331 -20.99 -10.24 -10.61
CA VAL A 331 -20.64 -9.56 -9.36
C VAL A 331 -19.78 -10.47 -8.50
N HIS A 332 -18.66 -9.98 -8.04
CA HIS A 332 -17.76 -10.71 -7.13
C HIS A 332 -16.84 -9.73 -6.38
N ASN A 333 -16.26 -10.17 -5.25
CA ASN A 333 -15.35 -9.37 -4.44
C ASN A 333 -13.88 -9.84 -4.54
N GLN A 334 -13.56 -10.68 -5.53
CA GLN A 334 -12.25 -11.33 -5.67
C GLN A 334 -11.08 -10.36 -5.82
N VAL A 335 -11.31 -9.13 -6.32
CA VAL A 335 -10.25 -8.13 -6.45
C VAL A 335 -9.77 -7.67 -5.08
N ALA A 336 -10.67 -7.40 -4.13
CA ALA A 336 -10.32 -7.06 -2.75
C ALA A 336 -9.68 -8.26 -2.03
N GLU A 337 -10.29 -9.44 -2.13
CA GLU A 337 -9.77 -10.67 -1.51
C GLU A 337 -8.36 -11.04 -2.04
N GLY A 338 -8.13 -10.91 -3.34
CA GLY A 338 -6.82 -11.12 -3.95
C GLY A 338 -5.76 -10.15 -3.38
N ASN A 339 -6.12 -8.87 -3.21
CA ASN A 339 -5.23 -7.89 -2.60
C ASN A 339 -5.03 -8.13 -1.10
N HIS A 340 -6.02 -8.63 -0.37
CA HIS A 340 -5.83 -9.08 1.02
C HIS A 340 -4.82 -10.21 1.13
N ARG A 341 -4.88 -11.18 0.21
CA ARG A 341 -3.91 -12.29 0.18
C ARG A 341 -2.50 -11.77 -0.07
N VAL A 342 -2.34 -10.88 -1.05
CA VAL A 342 -1.04 -10.27 -1.37
C VAL A 342 -0.50 -9.48 -0.18
N LEU A 343 -1.33 -8.64 0.44
CA LEU A 343 -0.98 -7.86 1.64
C LEU A 343 -0.53 -8.76 2.80
N LYS A 344 -1.32 -9.78 3.14
CA LYS A 344 -0.98 -10.71 4.24
C LYS A 344 0.33 -11.46 3.99
N THR A 345 0.56 -11.90 2.76
CA THR A 345 1.82 -12.57 2.38
C THR A 345 3.01 -11.63 2.49
N ALA A 346 2.89 -10.39 2.00
CA ALA A 346 3.94 -9.38 2.08
C ALA A 346 4.26 -9.03 3.53
N PHE A 347 3.23 -8.79 4.35
CA PHE A 347 3.37 -8.38 5.75
C PHE A 347 3.86 -9.50 6.68
N ALA A 348 3.80 -10.75 6.26
CA ALA A 348 4.47 -11.85 6.96
C ALA A 348 5.98 -11.63 7.11
N SER A 349 6.60 -10.89 6.18
CA SER A 349 8.03 -10.53 6.24
C SER A 349 8.39 -9.61 7.41
N TYR A 350 7.42 -8.88 7.97
CA TYR A 350 7.61 -8.07 9.18
C TYR A 350 7.43 -8.88 10.47
N GLY A 351 6.92 -10.10 10.37
CA GLY A 351 6.56 -10.93 11.53
C GLY A 351 5.33 -10.41 12.27
N TYR A 352 5.41 -9.18 12.78
CA TYR A 352 4.30 -8.52 13.46
C TYR A 352 4.45 -7.00 13.42
N ILE A 353 3.36 -6.31 13.15
CA ILE A 353 3.23 -4.85 13.26
C ILE A 353 2.14 -4.57 14.28
N ARG A 354 2.45 -3.77 15.29
CA ARG A 354 1.44 -3.35 16.28
C ARG A 354 0.35 -2.52 15.61
N PRO A 355 -0.91 -2.60 16.06
CA PRO A 355 -2.03 -1.89 15.45
C PRO A 355 -1.80 -0.39 15.28
N GLU A 356 -1.21 0.27 16.28
CA GLU A 356 -0.92 1.69 16.30
C GLU A 356 0.05 2.16 15.20
N TYR A 357 0.89 1.26 14.68
CA TYR A 357 1.84 1.56 13.59
C TYR A 357 1.36 1.09 12.22
N SER A 358 0.30 0.31 12.18
CA SER A 358 -0.13 -0.41 10.97
C SER A 358 -0.42 0.53 9.80
N GLN A 359 -1.01 1.73 10.05
CA GLN A 359 -1.37 2.65 8.98
C GLN A 359 -0.17 3.10 8.15
N LEU A 360 0.97 3.32 8.79
CA LEU A 360 2.18 3.77 8.09
C LEU A 360 2.70 2.71 7.10
N TYR A 361 2.65 1.45 7.49
CA TYR A 361 3.01 0.32 6.62
C TYR A 361 1.98 0.08 5.50
N LEU A 362 0.70 0.27 5.80
CA LEU A 362 -0.38 0.18 4.83
C LEU A 362 -0.28 1.30 3.77
N ASN A 363 0.05 2.51 4.18
CA ASN A 363 0.30 3.64 3.27
C ASN A 363 1.47 3.37 2.35
N GLU A 364 2.59 2.87 2.89
CA GLU A 364 3.73 2.44 2.09
C GLU A 364 3.34 1.40 1.04
N PHE A 365 2.62 0.36 1.46
CA PHE A 365 2.23 -0.72 0.56
C PHE A 365 1.27 -0.25 -0.53
N SER A 366 0.29 0.60 -0.16
CA SER A 366 -0.60 1.27 -1.11
C SER A 366 0.18 2.14 -2.09
N PHE A 367 1.13 2.95 -1.59
CA PHE A 367 1.97 3.82 -2.41
C PHE A 367 2.76 3.02 -3.45
N ILE A 368 3.45 1.96 -3.02
CA ILE A 368 4.27 1.12 -3.92
C ILE A 368 3.38 0.48 -5.00
N LYS A 369 2.22 -0.07 -4.62
CA LYS A 369 1.26 -0.62 -5.58
C LYS A 369 0.80 0.42 -6.59
N ASN A 370 0.46 1.61 -6.13
CA ASN A 370 -0.08 2.67 -6.97
C ASN A 370 1.01 3.32 -7.84
N ALA A 371 2.25 3.40 -7.36
CA ALA A 371 3.39 3.78 -8.16
C ALA A 371 3.66 2.81 -9.35
N ASN A 372 3.40 1.51 -9.15
CA ASN A 372 3.46 0.54 -10.24
C ASN A 372 2.30 0.69 -11.25
N VAL A 373 1.19 1.30 -10.86
CA VAL A 373 0.02 1.54 -11.75
C VAL A 373 0.17 2.86 -12.51
N PHE A 374 0.48 3.94 -11.81
CA PHE A 374 0.48 5.30 -12.36
C PHE A 374 1.87 5.81 -12.77
N GLY A 375 2.93 5.15 -12.32
CA GLY A 375 4.30 5.63 -12.46
C GLY A 375 4.70 6.63 -11.37
N LEU A 376 5.99 7.00 -11.37
CA LEU A 376 6.57 8.01 -10.47
C LEU A 376 6.60 9.41 -11.09
N ASP A 377 6.46 9.54 -12.41
CA ASP A 377 6.52 10.83 -13.12
C ASP A 377 5.47 11.82 -12.61
N ILE A 378 4.32 11.31 -12.17
CA ILE A 378 3.25 12.08 -11.55
C ILE A 378 3.70 12.80 -10.27
N LEU A 379 4.70 12.26 -9.59
CA LEU A 379 5.26 12.85 -8.38
C LEU A 379 6.22 14.00 -8.69
N VAL A 380 6.74 14.08 -9.89
CA VAL A 380 7.78 15.04 -10.32
C VAL A 380 7.20 16.32 -10.94
N GLY A 381 5.88 16.41 -11.10
CA GLY A 381 5.21 17.66 -11.50
C GLY A 381 5.25 18.00 -12.99
N GLU A 382 5.84 17.18 -13.86
CA GLU A 382 5.95 17.47 -15.29
C GLU A 382 4.76 17.01 -16.17
N GLY A 383 3.73 16.40 -15.58
CA GLY A 383 2.62 15.83 -16.37
C GLY A 383 1.23 15.99 -15.79
N GLY A 384 1.10 16.51 -14.60
CA GLY A 384 -0.20 16.68 -13.93
C GLY A 384 -0.69 18.11 -14.01
N GLY A 385 -1.61 18.40 -14.93
CA GLY A 385 -2.35 19.65 -14.91
C GLY A 385 -2.89 19.92 -13.51
N SER A 386 -2.55 21.07 -13.00
CA SER A 386 -3.17 21.86 -11.93
C SER A 386 -4.44 21.28 -11.29
N CYS A 387 -4.32 20.37 -10.34
CA CYS A 387 -5.52 19.94 -9.60
C CYS A 387 -5.40 19.96 -8.07
N LEU A 388 -4.31 20.43 -7.52
CA LEU A 388 -4.22 20.75 -6.09
C LEU A 388 -3.52 22.08 -5.96
N SER A 389 -4.14 23.02 -5.25
CA SER A 389 -3.50 24.30 -4.96
C SER A 389 -2.15 23.99 -4.28
N ARG A 390 -1.08 24.33 -4.99
CA ARG A 390 0.31 24.12 -4.55
C ARG A 390 0.58 24.65 -3.14
N ASP A 391 -0.29 25.53 -2.65
CA ASP A 391 -0.18 26.19 -1.34
C ASP A 391 -0.59 25.31 -0.16
N ALA A 392 -1.60 24.44 -0.32
CA ALA A 392 -1.99 23.48 0.73
C ALA A 392 -0.93 22.41 0.97
N PHE A 393 -0.21 22.03 -0.09
CA PHE A 393 0.84 21.01 -0.02
C PHE A 393 2.15 21.53 0.59
N SER A 394 2.50 22.78 0.30
CA SER A 394 3.72 23.41 0.85
C SER A 394 3.61 23.64 2.36
N SER A 395 2.44 23.98 2.88
CA SER A 395 2.19 24.14 4.31
C SER A 395 2.23 22.80 5.06
N ASN A 396 1.66 21.74 4.47
CA ASN A 396 1.69 20.41 5.06
C ASN A 396 3.09 19.77 5.02
N ALA A 397 3.83 19.92 3.91
CA ALA A 397 5.21 19.43 3.83
C ALA A 397 6.14 20.14 4.82
N ARG A 398 5.93 21.44 5.08
CA ARG A 398 6.67 22.18 6.13
C ARG A 398 6.37 21.66 7.52
N ALA A 399 5.10 21.44 7.85
CA ALA A 399 4.69 20.90 9.13
C ALA A 399 5.30 19.51 9.35
N THR A 400 5.17 18.65 8.33
CA THR A 400 5.64 17.27 8.36
C THR A 400 7.16 17.18 8.46
N ALA A 401 7.90 17.94 7.66
CA ALA A 401 9.37 17.90 7.66
C ALA A 401 9.98 18.50 8.94
N ARG A 402 9.41 19.60 9.44
CA ARG A 402 9.86 20.20 10.71
C ARG A 402 9.47 19.38 11.93
N GLY A 403 8.28 18.77 11.88
CA GLY A 403 7.79 17.89 12.94
C GLY A 403 8.61 16.63 13.13
N ALA A 404 9.30 16.16 12.08
CA ALA A 404 10.17 14.99 12.16
C ALA A 404 11.35 15.15 13.14
N VAL A 405 11.62 16.36 13.61
CA VAL A 405 12.80 16.68 14.44
C VAL A 405 12.44 17.17 15.84
N ARG A 406 11.23 17.69 16.03
CA ARG A 406 10.79 18.14 17.37
C ARG A 406 9.92 17.06 18.01
N ILE A 407 10.49 16.35 18.96
CA ILE A 407 9.75 15.48 19.86
C ILE A 407 8.82 16.38 20.71
N GLY A 408 7.48 16.27 20.53
CA GLY A 408 6.48 16.85 21.43
C GLY A 408 6.02 18.28 21.16
N GLY A 409 6.23 18.89 19.97
CA GLY A 409 5.68 20.22 19.63
C GLY A 409 4.35 20.15 18.87
N LYS A 410 3.42 21.12 19.13
CA LYS A 410 2.20 21.30 18.31
C LYS A 410 2.55 21.43 16.82
N GLY A 411 1.85 20.69 15.94
CA GLY A 411 2.14 20.61 14.50
C GLY A 411 3.34 19.73 14.15
N SER A 412 3.83 18.91 15.10
CA SER A 412 4.88 17.94 14.84
C SER A 412 4.36 16.76 14.00
N LEU A 413 5.27 16.04 13.32
CA LEU A 413 4.94 14.80 12.65
C LEU A 413 4.26 13.80 13.60
N PHE A 414 4.65 13.82 14.87
CA PHE A 414 4.14 12.97 15.92
C PHE A 414 2.72 13.35 16.40
N GLU A 415 2.28 14.58 16.17
CA GLU A 415 0.89 14.97 16.38
C GLU A 415 -0.02 14.35 15.32
N LYS A 416 0.43 14.34 14.07
CA LYS A 416 -0.26 13.68 12.95
C LYS A 416 -0.16 12.13 13.04
N TYR A 417 0.95 11.63 13.60
CA TYR A 417 1.22 10.20 13.76
C TYR A 417 1.73 9.92 15.18
N PRO A 418 0.86 10.00 16.21
CA PRO A 418 1.26 9.90 17.62
C PRO A 418 1.94 8.57 17.97
N HIS A 419 1.64 7.52 17.23
CA HIS A 419 2.27 6.21 17.36
C HIS A 419 3.77 6.17 17.06
N LEU A 420 4.32 7.20 16.36
CA LEU A 420 5.76 7.29 16.07
C LEU A 420 6.58 7.77 17.28
N LEU A 421 5.93 8.37 18.30
CA LEU A 421 6.60 8.82 19.53
C LEU A 421 7.19 7.67 20.32
N ALA A 422 6.45 6.57 20.44
CA ALA A 422 6.87 5.43 21.27
C ALA A 422 8.14 4.72 20.76
N GLU A 423 8.39 4.72 19.43
CA GLU A 423 9.58 4.10 18.86
C GLU A 423 10.85 4.99 18.95
N ASN A 424 10.68 6.31 19.05
CA ASN A 424 11.83 7.23 19.11
C ASN A 424 12.39 7.44 20.53
N ILE A 425 11.71 6.98 21.57
CA ILE A 425 12.18 7.00 22.96
C ILE A 425 13.13 5.83 23.25
N MET A 426 13.10 4.78 22.40
CA MET A 426 13.94 3.58 22.54
C MET A 426 15.13 3.55 21.56
N LEU A 427 15.39 4.64 20.84
CA LEU A 427 16.54 4.88 19.97
C LEU A 427 17.32 6.11 20.44
#